data_b52d306b3158fbc7b3f000e0c2e94a48
#
_entry.id   b52d306b3158fbc7b3f000e0c2e94a48
#
_cell.length_a   1.000
_cell.length_b   1.000
_cell.length_c   1.000
_cell.angle_alpha   90.00
_cell.angle_beta   90.00
_cell.angle_gamma   90.00
#
_symmetry.space_group_name_H-M   'P 1'
#
loop_
_entity.id
_entity.type
_entity.pdbx_description
1 polymer ?
#
loop_
_entity_poly.entity_id
_entity_poly.type
_entity_poly.pdbx_seq_one_letter_code
_entity_poly.pdbx_strand_id
1 'polypeptide(L)'
;MKLKTVGAWFGAAALAVSMTACSTANDTQTKDTAGDAAADKPTVYASTDVWASVAKAVVGDNADVITSIDQPNLDPHSYEASVKDKKLVNQASVVIVNGGGYDDWALQLAKSADSKPTVLNAVELAGIDCGDAEGHDHEDGHDHEDAHEHEDGHDHEDAHEHEDAHEGEQGHEGHHHHHCSVNEHVFYDLHAVSEVAKAVANTMSQTDGDNAAAYQDAAKAFQGKLDELESQAENIKARGEKHSLATEPLANYLLEDAGIHDLTPEEYVEQSETKSGPSVKTQADTKALITEGKVDVLLVNSQTEDPVSQALQDAAETKGIPVVTLTETLAGASDYVSWIGTALDQIDKALK
;
A
#
# COMPACT_ATOMS: atom_id res chain seq x y z
N MET A 1 -22.48 -51.94 35.15
CA MET A 1 -22.28 -52.81 36.34
C MET A 1 -20.99 -52.35 37.03
N LYS A 2 -21.13 -51.94 38.35
CA LYS A 2 -20.09 -51.60 39.36
C LYS A 2 -19.20 -50.37 39.08
N LEU A 3 -19.51 -49.20 39.54
CA LEU A 3 -19.39 -48.53 40.87
C LEU A 3 -18.24 -49.03 41.76
N LYS A 4 -17.30 -48.14 42.11
CA LYS A 4 -16.67 -47.97 43.47
C LYS A 4 -15.93 -46.63 43.49
N THR A 5 -16.42 -45.75 44.17
CA THR A 5 -16.31 -44.82 45.27
C THR A 5 -15.05 -44.95 46.16
N VAL A 6 -14.69 -43.75 46.69
CA VAL A 6 -14.20 -43.34 48.02
C VAL A 6 -12.71 -43.10 48.17
N GLY A 7 -12.43 -41.86 48.61
CA GLY A 7 -11.52 -41.57 49.70
C GLY A 7 -11.09 -40.11 49.79
N ALA A 8 -11.83 -39.33 50.58
CA ALA A 8 -11.40 -38.02 51.09
C ALA A 8 -10.41 -38.22 52.26
N TRP A 9 -9.47 -37.29 52.39
CA TRP A 9 -8.84 -37.03 53.72
C TRP A 9 -8.53 -35.52 53.86
N PHE A 10 -9.15 -34.99 54.91
CA PHE A 10 -8.94 -33.65 55.49
C PHE A 10 -7.62 -33.60 56.29
N GLY A 11 -7.02 -32.46 56.34
CA GLY A 11 -5.94 -32.13 57.27
C GLY A 11 -5.83 -30.62 57.45
N ALA A 12 -6.49 -30.14 58.53
CA ALA A 12 -6.37 -28.74 59.01
C ALA A 12 -5.37 -28.64 60.13
N ALA A 13 -4.93 -27.44 60.43
CA ALA A 13 -4.34 -26.85 61.63
C ALA A 13 -2.94 -26.22 61.35
N ALA A 14 -2.49 -25.09 61.92
CA ALA A 14 -3.10 -24.12 62.84
C ALA A 14 -2.16 -22.86 62.85
N LEU A 15 -2.73 -21.76 63.28
CA LEU A 15 -2.16 -20.44 63.60
C LEU A 15 -0.89 -20.47 64.45
N ALA A 16 -0.01 -19.47 64.19
CA ALA A 16 0.73 -18.77 65.24
C ALA A 16 0.97 -17.30 64.90
N VAL A 17 0.33 -16.45 65.66
CA VAL A 17 0.53 -15.01 65.78
C VAL A 17 1.68 -14.75 66.69
N SER A 18 2.60 -13.85 66.34
CA SER A 18 3.44 -13.13 67.31
C SER A 18 3.73 -11.72 66.82
N MET A 19 3.08 -10.78 67.45
CA MET A 19 3.46 -9.36 67.49
C MET A 19 4.69 -9.19 68.37
N THR A 20 5.67 -8.40 67.94
CA THR A 20 6.45 -7.57 68.86
C THR A 20 6.89 -6.30 68.16
N ALA A 21 6.62 -5.19 68.82
CA ALA A 21 6.90 -3.84 68.40
C ALA A 21 8.27 -3.35 68.90
N CYS A 22 8.70 -2.22 68.37
CA CYS A 22 9.57 -1.15 68.83
C CYS A 22 10.93 -0.98 68.19
N SER A 23 10.92 0.01 67.32
CA SER A 23 11.78 1.22 67.28
C SER A 23 13.31 1.06 67.34
N THR A 24 13.94 1.55 66.28
CA THR A 24 14.90 2.67 66.33
C THR A 24 15.18 3.14 64.88
N ALA A 25 15.19 4.45 64.72
CA ALA A 25 15.55 5.12 63.49
C ALA A 25 16.98 4.79 63.05
N ASN A 26 17.13 4.40 61.79
CA ASN A 26 18.40 4.61 61.10
C ASN A 26 18.07 4.87 59.61
N ASP A 27 18.48 6.04 59.19
CA ASP A 27 18.41 6.56 57.84
C ASP A 27 19.16 5.62 56.88
N THR A 28 18.45 4.83 56.13
CA THR A 28 19.01 4.10 55.00
C THR A 28 18.09 4.38 53.83
N GLN A 29 18.56 5.21 52.89
CA GLN A 29 17.96 5.42 51.60
C GLN A 29 17.59 4.07 51.00
N THR A 30 16.32 3.74 51.01
CA THR A 30 15.75 2.77 50.09
C THR A 30 15.84 3.42 48.72
N LYS A 31 16.76 2.90 47.89
CA LYS A 31 16.66 3.02 46.47
C LYS A 31 15.29 2.49 46.11
N ASP A 32 14.38 3.41 45.75
CA ASP A 32 13.24 3.07 44.98
C ASP A 32 13.79 2.40 43.71
N THR A 33 13.60 1.13 43.58
CA THR A 33 13.64 0.44 42.32
C THR A 33 12.54 1.11 41.52
N ALA A 34 12.94 2.08 40.68
CA ALA A 34 12.13 2.55 39.59
C ALA A 34 11.62 1.29 38.90
N GLY A 35 10.30 1.10 38.91
CA GLY A 35 9.69 0.09 38.09
C GLY A 35 10.19 0.32 36.65
N ASP A 36 10.61 -0.74 36.06
CA ASP A 36 10.95 -0.82 34.66
C ASP A 36 9.68 -0.31 33.89
N ALA A 37 9.64 0.99 33.64
CA ALA A 37 8.68 1.52 32.70
C ALA A 37 9.09 0.87 31.38
N ALA A 38 8.32 -0.10 30.93
CA ALA A 38 8.49 -0.65 29.59
C ALA A 38 8.62 0.55 28.65
N ALA A 39 9.80 0.70 28.05
CA ALA A 39 10.00 1.76 27.08
C ALA A 39 8.90 1.62 26.03
N ASP A 40 8.19 2.71 25.74
CA ASP A 40 7.16 2.69 24.71
C ASP A 40 7.80 2.21 23.43
N LYS A 41 7.26 1.12 22.86
CA LYS A 41 7.77 0.56 21.62
C LYS A 41 7.63 1.58 20.50
N PRO A 42 8.61 1.68 19.60
CA PRO A 42 8.44 2.50 18.41
C PRO A 42 7.25 2.01 17.58
N THR A 43 6.61 2.93 16.90
CA THR A 43 5.45 2.63 16.05
C THR A 43 5.81 2.85 14.59
N VAL A 44 5.49 1.86 13.75
CA VAL A 44 5.53 1.92 12.29
C VAL A 44 4.10 2.04 11.78
N TYR A 45 3.83 3.04 10.99
CA TYR A 45 2.57 3.17 10.27
C TYR A 45 2.77 2.76 8.82
N ALA A 46 1.81 2.04 8.26
CA ALA A 46 1.75 1.71 6.84
C ALA A 46 0.39 2.14 6.27
N SER A 47 0.35 2.63 5.05
CA SER A 47 -0.89 3.05 4.40
C SER A 47 -1.89 1.88 4.26
N THR A 48 -1.39 0.70 3.87
CA THR A 48 -2.17 -0.52 3.64
C THR A 48 -1.71 -1.68 4.51
N ASP A 49 -2.55 -2.70 4.64
CA ASP A 49 -2.24 -3.95 5.35
C ASP A 49 -1.11 -4.75 4.68
N VAL A 50 -0.94 -4.61 3.37
CA VAL A 50 0.16 -5.23 2.62
C VAL A 50 1.51 -4.71 3.13
N TRP A 51 1.70 -3.37 3.16
CA TRP A 51 2.91 -2.76 3.68
C TRP A 51 3.06 -2.95 5.20
N ALA A 52 1.94 -2.98 5.92
CA ALA A 52 1.95 -3.32 7.35
C ALA A 52 2.46 -4.74 7.59
N SER A 53 2.10 -5.71 6.73
CA SER A 53 2.60 -7.08 6.80
C SER A 53 4.11 -7.17 6.54
N VAL A 54 4.62 -6.44 5.55
CA VAL A 54 6.07 -6.34 5.28
C VAL A 54 6.80 -5.75 6.49
N ALA A 55 6.29 -4.63 7.02
CA ALA A 55 6.85 -4.03 8.23
C ALA A 55 6.87 -5.01 9.40
N LYS A 56 5.74 -5.70 9.66
CA LYS A 56 5.61 -6.68 10.75
C LYS A 56 6.57 -7.84 10.61
N ALA A 57 6.84 -8.29 9.39
CA ALA A 57 7.81 -9.35 9.13
C ALA A 57 9.24 -8.96 9.57
N VAL A 58 9.56 -7.66 9.50
CA VAL A 58 10.87 -7.12 9.88
C VAL A 58 10.94 -6.74 11.37
N VAL A 59 9.92 -6.03 11.87
CA VAL A 59 10.00 -5.50 13.24
C VAL A 59 9.57 -6.51 14.30
N GLY A 60 8.83 -7.55 13.94
CA GLY A 60 8.35 -8.57 14.87
C GLY A 60 7.57 -7.95 16.03
N ASP A 61 7.92 -8.34 17.26
CA ASP A 61 7.29 -7.82 18.46
C ASP A 61 8.06 -6.65 19.10
N ASN A 62 9.12 -6.16 18.44
CA ASN A 62 9.94 -5.06 18.95
C ASN A 62 9.33 -3.69 18.65
N ALA A 63 8.41 -3.59 17.69
CA ALA A 63 7.66 -2.37 17.37
C ALA A 63 6.18 -2.68 17.15
N ASP A 64 5.34 -1.65 17.34
CA ASP A 64 3.94 -1.71 16.98
C ASP A 64 3.77 -1.33 15.50
N VAL A 65 2.96 -2.10 14.78
CA VAL A 65 2.62 -1.81 13.38
C VAL A 65 1.14 -1.48 13.29
N ILE A 66 0.81 -0.34 12.70
CA ILE A 66 -0.54 0.16 12.54
C ILE A 66 -0.79 0.55 11.08
N THR A 67 -2.04 0.46 10.63
CA THR A 67 -2.44 0.79 9.26
C THR A 67 -3.82 1.43 9.21
N SER A 68 -4.14 2.11 8.12
CA SER A 68 -5.47 2.69 7.86
C SER A 68 -6.35 1.77 7.04
N ILE A 69 -5.79 1.13 6.00
CA ILE A 69 -6.53 0.22 5.13
C ILE A 69 -6.20 -1.22 5.54
N ASP A 70 -7.17 -1.86 6.22
CA ASP A 70 -7.07 -3.23 6.74
C ASP A 70 -8.29 -4.09 6.38
N GLN A 71 -9.17 -3.59 5.50
CA GLN A 71 -10.41 -4.27 5.12
C GLN A 71 -10.36 -4.71 3.66
N PRO A 72 -10.76 -5.96 3.36
CA PRO A 72 -10.58 -6.56 2.03
C PRO A 72 -11.41 -5.91 0.91
N ASN A 73 -12.39 -5.08 1.25
CA ASN A 73 -13.31 -4.43 0.30
C ASN A 73 -13.10 -2.92 0.21
N LEU A 74 -12.05 -2.38 0.82
CA LEU A 74 -11.65 -0.99 0.60
C LEU A 74 -10.76 -0.94 -0.64
N ASP A 75 -11.16 -0.10 -1.57
CA ASP A 75 -10.33 0.29 -2.70
C ASP A 75 -9.35 1.39 -2.24
N PRO A 76 -8.03 1.16 -2.28
CA PRO A 76 -7.04 2.13 -1.81
C PRO A 76 -6.97 3.40 -2.66
N HIS A 77 -7.30 3.32 -3.95
CA HIS A 77 -7.29 4.48 -4.86
C HIS A 77 -8.38 5.51 -4.52
N SER A 78 -9.51 5.04 -4.02
CA SER A 78 -10.64 5.90 -3.64
C SER A 78 -10.67 6.25 -2.15
N TYR A 79 -9.64 5.87 -1.38
CA TYR A 79 -9.62 6.09 0.06
C TYR A 79 -9.44 7.56 0.42
N GLU A 80 -10.34 8.07 1.24
CA GLU A 80 -10.27 9.44 1.79
C GLU A 80 -9.79 9.41 3.24
N ALA A 81 -8.69 10.11 3.51
CA ALA A 81 -8.08 10.17 4.83
C ALA A 81 -8.99 10.83 5.88
N SER A 82 -9.07 10.25 7.04
CA SER A 82 -9.85 10.72 8.18
C SER A 82 -9.00 11.35 9.29
N VAL A 83 -9.66 12.02 10.25
CA VAL A 83 -8.99 12.50 11.48
C VAL A 83 -8.34 11.35 12.28
N LYS A 84 -8.87 10.12 12.16
CA LYS A 84 -8.28 8.94 12.79
C LYS A 84 -6.91 8.64 12.16
N ASP A 85 -6.82 8.68 10.84
CA ASP A 85 -5.58 8.40 10.12
C ASP A 85 -4.49 9.41 10.46
N LYS A 86 -4.84 10.70 10.54
CA LYS A 86 -3.92 11.74 11.03
C LYS A 86 -3.38 11.41 12.43
N LYS A 87 -4.19 10.87 13.33
CA LYS A 87 -3.73 10.48 14.67
C LYS A 87 -2.79 9.28 14.62
N LEU A 88 -3.08 8.29 13.76
CA LEU A 88 -2.22 7.12 13.59
C LEU A 88 -0.85 7.54 13.07
N VAL A 89 -0.81 8.36 12.02
CA VAL A 89 0.45 8.89 11.46
C VAL A 89 1.25 9.68 12.49
N ASN A 90 0.59 10.51 13.31
CA ASN A 90 1.27 11.27 14.38
C ASN A 90 1.84 10.41 15.53
N GLN A 91 1.46 9.14 15.64
CA GLN A 91 2.04 8.21 16.61
C GLN A 91 3.28 7.51 16.07
N ALA A 92 3.47 7.53 14.76
CA ALA A 92 4.52 6.79 14.09
C ALA A 92 5.88 7.52 14.13
N SER A 93 6.93 6.76 14.29
CA SER A 93 8.32 7.17 14.02
C SER A 93 8.74 6.89 12.58
N VAL A 94 8.12 5.89 11.95
CA VAL A 94 8.33 5.50 10.56
C VAL A 94 6.97 5.38 9.88
N VAL A 95 6.85 5.93 8.67
CA VAL A 95 5.65 5.83 7.82
C VAL A 95 6.05 5.17 6.52
N ILE A 96 5.33 4.12 6.13
CA ILE A 96 5.48 3.45 4.85
C ILE A 96 4.31 3.82 3.97
N VAL A 97 4.61 4.36 2.80
CA VAL A 97 3.65 4.66 1.74
C VAL A 97 4.02 3.88 0.48
N ASN A 98 3.04 3.57 -0.33
CA ASN A 98 3.26 2.97 -1.64
C ASN A 98 3.95 3.97 -2.58
N GLY A 99 3.42 5.18 -2.69
CA GLY A 99 3.85 6.18 -3.65
C GLY A 99 3.23 5.97 -5.04
N GLY A 100 3.76 6.69 -6.05
CA GLY A 100 3.28 6.59 -7.43
C GLY A 100 1.88 7.17 -7.67
N GLY A 101 1.31 7.89 -6.72
CA GLY A 101 -0.07 8.38 -6.78
C GLY A 101 -1.07 7.53 -6.00
N TYR A 102 -0.72 6.29 -5.68
CA TYR A 102 -1.59 5.29 -5.06
C TYR A 102 -2.16 5.70 -3.69
N ASP A 103 -1.34 6.30 -2.84
CA ASP A 103 -1.68 6.67 -1.47
C ASP A 103 -1.18 8.06 -1.08
N ASP A 104 -1.30 9.02 -1.99
CA ASP A 104 -0.88 10.42 -1.79
C ASP A 104 -1.46 11.04 -0.53
N TRP A 105 -2.67 10.62 -0.12
CA TRP A 105 -3.29 11.04 1.12
C TRP A 105 -2.42 10.68 2.35
N ALA A 106 -1.79 9.50 2.37
CA ALA A 106 -0.93 9.06 3.45
C ALA A 106 0.40 9.84 3.44
N LEU A 107 0.97 10.07 2.26
CA LEU A 107 2.16 10.89 2.08
C LEU A 107 1.93 12.34 2.57
N GLN A 108 0.79 12.95 2.24
CA GLN A 108 0.43 14.29 2.71
C GLN A 108 0.25 14.35 4.23
N LEU A 109 -0.38 13.33 4.83
CA LEU A 109 -0.49 13.22 6.28
C LEU A 109 0.89 13.12 6.93
N ALA A 110 1.79 12.31 6.40
CA ALA A 110 3.15 12.15 6.91
C ALA A 110 3.96 13.46 6.83
N LYS A 111 3.90 14.16 5.69
CA LYS A 111 4.55 15.48 5.49
C LYS A 111 4.03 16.54 6.47
N SER A 112 2.76 16.47 6.84
CA SER A 112 2.11 17.42 7.76
C SER A 112 2.11 16.98 9.23
N ALA A 113 2.69 15.83 9.55
CA ALA A 113 2.67 15.27 10.90
C ALA A 113 3.60 16.05 11.85
N ASP A 114 3.11 16.31 13.08
CA ASP A 114 3.89 16.96 14.12
C ASP A 114 5.07 16.08 14.60
N SER A 115 4.92 14.76 14.55
CA SER A 115 5.94 13.77 14.91
C SER A 115 7.13 13.76 13.95
N LYS A 116 6.96 14.28 12.72
CA LYS A 116 7.97 14.26 11.64
C LYS A 116 8.57 12.86 11.43
N PRO A 117 7.75 11.87 11.09
CA PRO A 117 8.21 10.50 10.90
C PRO A 117 9.19 10.41 9.72
N THR A 118 10.07 9.41 9.76
CA THR A 118 10.81 9.01 8.55
C THR A 118 9.83 8.37 7.57
N VAL A 119 9.76 8.88 6.34
CA VAL A 119 8.89 8.34 5.29
C VAL A 119 9.69 7.38 4.42
N LEU A 120 9.16 6.20 4.20
CA LEU A 120 9.63 5.18 3.28
C LEU A 120 8.61 5.06 2.16
N ASN A 121 8.98 5.50 0.96
CA ASN A 121 8.15 5.44 -0.25
C ASN A 121 8.59 4.22 -1.08
N ALA A 122 7.69 3.26 -1.29
CA ALA A 122 8.03 2.00 -1.93
C ALA A 122 8.44 2.19 -3.39
N VAL A 123 7.73 3.03 -4.14
CA VAL A 123 8.07 3.35 -5.56
C VAL A 123 9.46 3.96 -5.66
N GLU A 124 9.80 4.92 -4.79
CA GLU A 124 11.14 5.54 -4.76
C GLU A 124 12.22 4.53 -4.36
N LEU A 125 11.96 3.67 -3.36
CA LEU A 125 12.88 2.64 -2.91
C LEU A 125 13.14 1.56 -3.97
N ALA A 126 12.15 1.27 -4.82
CA ALA A 126 12.30 0.40 -5.97
C ALA A 126 13.15 1.02 -7.10
N GLY A 127 13.52 2.30 -6.99
CA GLY A 127 14.28 3.01 -8.02
C GLY A 127 13.44 3.38 -9.24
N ILE A 128 12.11 3.41 -9.09
CA ILE A 128 11.17 3.80 -10.12
C ILE A 128 11.09 5.32 -10.12
N ASP A 129 11.52 5.94 -11.24
CA ASP A 129 11.53 7.39 -11.41
C ASP A 129 10.16 7.87 -11.91
N CYS A 130 9.43 8.54 -11.06
CA CYS A 130 8.16 9.17 -11.42
C CYS A 130 8.31 10.52 -12.12
N GLY A 131 9.54 10.94 -12.40
CA GLY A 131 9.85 12.28 -12.91
C GLY A 131 9.58 13.34 -11.83
N ASP A 132 10.57 14.09 -11.43
CA ASP A 132 10.40 15.20 -10.50
C ASP A 132 9.42 16.22 -11.11
N ALA A 133 8.18 16.24 -10.61
CA ALA A 133 7.31 17.39 -10.81
C ALA A 133 7.77 18.55 -9.90
N GLU A 134 9.07 18.84 -9.92
CA GLU A 134 9.52 20.14 -9.43
C GLU A 134 9.01 21.19 -10.41
N GLY A 135 8.11 22.03 -9.91
CA GLY A 135 7.60 23.16 -10.65
C GLY A 135 8.79 23.97 -11.20
N HIS A 136 8.97 23.90 -12.50
CA HIS A 136 9.75 24.89 -13.21
C HIS A 136 8.98 26.21 -13.06
N ASP A 137 9.31 26.99 -12.04
CA ASP A 137 9.09 28.41 -12.02
C ASP A 137 9.89 28.98 -13.21
N HIS A 138 9.25 29.02 -14.36
CA HIS A 138 9.72 29.83 -15.46
C HIS A 138 9.53 31.30 -15.07
N GLU A 139 10.54 31.88 -14.42
CA GLU A 139 10.76 33.32 -14.48
C GLU A 139 11.08 33.66 -15.93
N ASP A 140 10.02 33.76 -16.76
CA ASP A 140 10.13 34.39 -18.05
C ASP A 140 10.26 35.92 -17.89
N GLY A 141 11.46 36.34 -17.51
CA GLY A 141 11.92 37.69 -17.66
C GLY A 141 12.18 37.99 -19.14
N HIS A 142 11.17 38.20 -19.93
CA HIS A 142 11.30 38.81 -21.25
C HIS A 142 11.04 40.30 -21.13
N ASP A 143 12.12 41.06 -20.89
CA ASP A 143 12.20 42.45 -21.27
C ASP A 143 12.21 42.56 -22.80
N HIS A 144 11.08 42.89 -23.37
CA HIS A 144 10.99 43.42 -24.74
C HIS A 144 10.61 44.88 -24.67
N GLU A 145 11.63 45.75 -24.68
CA GLU A 145 11.51 47.09 -25.19
C GLU A 145 11.43 47.01 -26.72
N ASP A 146 10.28 47.22 -27.30
CA ASP A 146 10.14 47.70 -28.68
C ASP A 146 8.96 48.64 -28.78
N ALA A 147 9.29 49.89 -28.99
CA ALA A 147 8.41 50.99 -29.31
C ALA A 147 7.91 50.86 -30.75
N HIS A 148 6.60 50.74 -30.97
CA HIS A 148 5.98 51.07 -32.22
C HIS A 148 4.76 51.97 -31.99
N GLU A 149 4.95 53.24 -32.34
CA GLU A 149 3.86 54.20 -32.62
C GLU A 149 3.09 53.78 -33.87
N HIS A 150 1.77 53.62 -33.77
CA HIS A 150 0.85 53.81 -34.88
C HIS A 150 -0.43 54.44 -34.36
N GLU A 151 -0.59 55.72 -34.76
CA GLU A 151 -1.90 56.37 -34.85
C GLU A 151 -2.73 55.67 -35.93
N ASP A 152 -3.99 55.40 -35.63
CA ASP A 152 -5.12 55.82 -36.42
C ASP A 152 -6.42 55.36 -35.77
N GLY A 153 -7.34 56.32 -35.63
CA GLY A 153 -8.65 56.15 -35.00
C GLY A 153 -9.67 55.49 -35.87
N HIS A 154 -10.62 54.82 -35.25
CA HIS A 154 -11.99 54.66 -35.72
C HIS A 154 -12.93 54.58 -34.54
N ASP A 155 -13.86 55.56 -34.46
CA ASP A 155 -15.04 55.58 -33.65
C ASP A 155 -16.00 54.46 -34.05
N HIS A 156 -16.50 53.67 -33.14
CA HIS A 156 -17.85 53.07 -33.17
C HIS A 156 -18.45 53.03 -31.80
N GLU A 157 -19.43 53.88 -31.57
CA GLU A 157 -20.42 53.80 -30.51
C GLU A 157 -21.34 52.61 -30.81
N ASP A 158 -21.52 51.72 -29.88
CA ASP A 158 -22.79 51.02 -29.65
C ASP A 158 -22.86 50.53 -28.19
N ALA A 159 -23.85 51.06 -27.50
CA ALA A 159 -24.20 50.73 -26.14
C ALA A 159 -24.99 49.43 -26.06
N HIS A 160 -24.56 48.49 -25.24
CA HIS A 160 -25.46 47.47 -24.64
C HIS A 160 -25.17 47.35 -23.17
N GLU A 161 -26.11 47.88 -22.36
CA GLU A 161 -26.24 47.59 -20.94
C GLU A 161 -26.64 46.12 -20.75
N HIS A 162 -25.86 45.34 -20.04
CA HIS A 162 -26.32 44.15 -19.33
C HIS A 162 -25.76 44.16 -17.93
N GLU A 163 -26.64 44.46 -16.98
CA GLU A 163 -26.46 44.12 -15.56
C GLU A 163 -26.66 42.63 -15.43
N ASP A 164 -25.62 41.91 -15.04
CA ASP A 164 -25.75 40.62 -14.41
C ASP A 164 -24.75 40.51 -13.25
N ALA A 165 -25.37 40.41 -12.07
CA ALA A 165 -24.69 40.17 -10.80
C ALA A 165 -24.16 38.74 -10.78
N HIS A 166 -22.84 38.56 -10.81
CA HIS A 166 -22.22 37.27 -10.49
C HIS A 166 -21.80 37.27 -9.01
N GLU A 167 -22.56 36.51 -8.24
CA GLU A 167 -22.18 36.03 -6.91
C GLU A 167 -20.91 35.15 -7.03
N GLY A 168 -20.00 35.31 -6.06
CA GLY A 168 -18.68 34.71 -6.06
C GLY A 168 -18.71 33.18 -6.09
N GLU A 169 -18.13 32.62 -7.11
CA GLU A 169 -17.69 31.24 -7.12
C GLU A 169 -16.38 31.15 -6.32
N GLN A 170 -16.45 30.41 -5.22
CA GLN A 170 -15.27 29.94 -4.50
C GLN A 170 -14.53 28.97 -5.44
N GLY A 171 -13.31 29.32 -5.79
CA GLY A 171 -12.44 28.48 -6.59
C GLY A 171 -12.21 27.14 -5.87
N HIS A 172 -12.68 26.07 -6.50
CA HIS A 172 -12.20 24.73 -6.21
C HIS A 172 -10.75 24.68 -6.70
N GLU A 173 -9.80 24.70 -5.74
CA GLU A 173 -8.43 24.31 -6.02
C GLU A 173 -8.48 22.85 -6.50
N GLY A 174 -8.30 22.66 -7.80
CA GLY A 174 -8.18 21.34 -8.39
C GLY A 174 -6.92 20.71 -7.83
N HIS A 175 -7.08 19.67 -7.03
CA HIS A 175 -5.98 18.80 -6.65
C HIS A 175 -5.47 18.13 -7.94
N HIS A 176 -4.35 18.62 -8.46
CA HIS A 176 -3.62 17.95 -9.52
C HIS A 176 -2.99 16.70 -8.89
N HIS A 177 -3.60 15.56 -9.11
CA HIS A 177 -2.96 14.28 -8.85
C HIS A 177 -1.82 14.14 -9.85
N HIS A 178 -0.60 14.11 -9.36
CA HIS A 178 0.56 13.79 -10.16
C HIS A 178 0.53 12.28 -10.43
N HIS A 179 -0.02 11.89 -11.57
CA HIS A 179 0.07 10.51 -11.99
C HIS A 179 1.50 10.23 -12.45
N CYS A 180 2.17 9.37 -11.70
CA CYS A 180 3.35 8.67 -12.17
C CYS A 180 2.91 7.81 -13.37
N SER A 181 3.58 7.91 -14.50
CA SER A 181 3.28 7.08 -15.69
C SER A 181 3.73 5.63 -15.53
N VAL A 182 4.03 5.21 -14.31
CA VAL A 182 4.53 3.89 -13.95
C VAL A 182 3.41 3.14 -13.23
N ASN A 183 3.35 1.82 -13.41
CA ASN A 183 2.43 0.97 -12.66
C ASN A 183 2.72 1.08 -11.15
N GLU A 184 1.77 1.59 -10.40
CA GLU A 184 1.89 1.86 -8.97
C GLU A 184 1.75 0.62 -8.09
N HIS A 185 1.37 -0.52 -8.66
CA HIS A 185 1.15 -1.77 -7.90
C HIS A 185 2.47 -2.48 -7.54
N VAL A 186 3.45 -1.72 -7.05
CA VAL A 186 4.81 -2.19 -6.70
C VAL A 186 4.82 -3.19 -5.55
N PHE A 187 3.72 -3.36 -4.84
CA PHE A 187 3.58 -4.42 -3.85
C PHE A 187 3.47 -5.83 -4.48
N TYR A 188 3.31 -5.95 -5.80
CA TYR A 188 3.49 -7.19 -6.56
C TYR A 188 4.90 -7.36 -7.14
N ASP A 189 5.78 -6.37 -6.98
CA ASP A 189 7.19 -6.45 -7.32
C ASP A 189 8.00 -6.96 -6.12
N LEU A 190 8.50 -8.20 -6.19
CA LEU A 190 9.25 -8.83 -5.11
C LEU A 190 10.56 -8.08 -4.80
N HIS A 191 11.17 -7.45 -5.82
CA HIS A 191 12.35 -6.62 -5.63
C HIS A 191 12.01 -5.35 -4.84
N ALA A 192 10.96 -4.63 -5.20
CA ALA A 192 10.49 -3.44 -4.48
C ALA A 192 10.20 -3.75 -3.01
N VAL A 193 9.52 -4.86 -2.75
CA VAL A 193 9.19 -5.32 -1.39
C VAL A 193 10.45 -5.66 -0.59
N SER A 194 11.46 -6.26 -1.22
CA SER A 194 12.78 -6.49 -0.63
C SER A 194 13.45 -5.18 -0.20
N GLU A 195 13.43 -4.15 -1.07
CA GLU A 195 14.03 -2.85 -0.76
C GLU A 195 13.28 -2.13 0.37
N VAL A 196 11.95 -2.21 0.41
CA VAL A 196 11.16 -1.69 1.53
C VAL A 196 11.51 -2.40 2.84
N ALA A 197 11.61 -3.74 2.84
CA ALA A 197 11.98 -4.50 4.04
C ALA A 197 13.38 -4.13 4.56
N LYS A 198 14.35 -3.95 3.67
CA LYS A 198 15.70 -3.46 4.01
C LYS A 198 15.66 -2.04 4.57
N ALA A 199 14.90 -1.15 3.96
CA ALA A 199 14.74 0.22 4.42
C ALA A 199 14.10 0.29 5.81
N VAL A 200 13.08 -0.53 6.08
CA VAL A 200 12.46 -0.67 7.41
C VAL A 200 13.50 -1.13 8.43
N ALA A 201 14.28 -2.20 8.13
CA ALA A 201 15.30 -2.71 9.03
C ALA A 201 16.38 -1.65 9.34
N ASN A 202 16.84 -0.92 8.32
CA ASN A 202 17.85 0.13 8.48
C ASN A 202 17.33 1.29 9.32
N THR A 203 16.12 1.77 9.05
CA THR A 203 15.51 2.89 9.77
C THR A 203 15.21 2.50 11.22
N MET A 204 14.65 1.32 11.43
CA MET A 204 14.38 0.82 12.78
C MET A 204 15.66 0.55 13.59
N SER A 205 16.73 0.09 12.96
CA SER A 205 18.04 -0.04 13.61
C SER A 205 18.61 1.29 14.13
N GLN A 206 18.26 2.40 13.47
CA GLN A 206 18.67 3.75 13.91
C GLN A 206 17.73 4.30 15.00
N THR A 207 16.43 3.99 14.90
CA THR A 207 15.39 4.49 15.82
C THR A 207 15.42 3.72 17.15
N ASP A 208 15.70 2.42 17.09
CA ASP A 208 15.70 1.48 18.21
C ASP A 208 16.96 0.60 18.14
N GLY A 209 18.09 1.19 18.50
CA GLY A 209 19.42 0.57 18.40
C GLY A 209 19.58 -0.72 19.21
N ASP A 210 18.83 -0.86 20.29
CA ASP A 210 18.89 -2.06 21.16
C ASP A 210 18.39 -3.31 20.42
N ASN A 211 17.48 -3.15 19.48
CA ASN A 211 16.91 -4.21 18.66
C ASN A 211 17.48 -4.26 17.21
N ALA A 212 18.52 -3.47 16.90
CA ALA A 212 19.07 -3.34 15.55
C ALA A 212 19.42 -4.70 14.91
N ALA A 213 20.09 -5.59 15.65
CA ALA A 213 20.46 -6.91 15.12
C ALA A 213 19.22 -7.76 14.78
N ALA A 214 18.16 -7.69 15.60
CA ALA A 214 16.92 -8.42 15.37
C ALA A 214 16.22 -7.96 14.08
N TYR A 215 16.20 -6.65 13.81
CA TYR A 215 15.62 -6.11 12.58
C TYR A 215 16.38 -6.56 11.33
N GLN A 216 17.72 -6.53 11.37
CA GLN A 216 18.55 -6.98 10.24
C GLN A 216 18.41 -8.50 9.99
N ASP A 217 18.41 -9.30 11.05
CA ASP A 217 18.21 -10.74 10.92
C ASP A 217 16.82 -11.09 10.38
N ALA A 218 15.78 -10.37 10.83
CA ALA A 218 14.41 -10.56 10.35
C ALA A 218 14.26 -10.17 8.88
N ALA A 219 14.83 -9.04 8.45
CA ALA A 219 14.81 -8.63 7.04
C ALA A 219 15.51 -9.66 6.16
N LYS A 220 16.65 -10.19 6.60
CA LYS A 220 17.35 -11.27 5.89
C LYS A 220 16.52 -12.56 5.80
N ALA A 221 15.82 -12.92 6.88
CA ALA A 221 14.94 -14.08 6.88
C ALA A 221 13.72 -13.88 5.96
N PHE A 222 13.20 -12.64 5.91
CA PHE A 222 12.12 -12.28 5.00
C PHE A 222 12.58 -12.33 3.54
N GLN A 223 13.80 -11.85 3.23
CA GLN A 223 14.39 -11.99 1.89
C GLN A 223 14.41 -13.45 1.43
N GLY A 224 14.82 -14.39 2.29
CA GLY A 224 14.82 -15.80 1.92
C GLY A 224 13.43 -16.34 1.54
N LYS A 225 12.35 -15.77 2.12
CA LYS A 225 10.98 -16.11 1.71
C LYS A 225 10.58 -15.48 0.38
N LEU A 226 11.07 -14.27 0.08
CA LEU A 226 10.89 -13.65 -1.24
C LEU A 226 11.61 -14.46 -2.32
N ASP A 227 12.84 -14.92 -2.05
CA ASP A 227 13.60 -15.80 -2.98
C ASP A 227 12.84 -17.12 -3.28
N GLU A 228 12.07 -17.65 -2.31
CA GLU A 228 11.19 -18.80 -2.52
C GLU A 228 10.01 -18.46 -3.45
N LEU A 229 9.42 -17.26 -3.34
CA LEU A 229 8.36 -16.79 -4.25
C LEU A 229 8.90 -16.54 -5.67
N GLU A 230 10.06 -15.92 -5.80
CA GLU A 230 10.75 -15.77 -7.09
C GLU A 230 10.98 -17.13 -7.75
N SER A 231 11.44 -18.13 -6.99
CA SER A 231 11.60 -19.49 -7.50
C SER A 231 10.28 -20.13 -7.95
N GLN A 232 9.15 -19.79 -7.32
CA GLN A 232 7.83 -20.23 -7.78
C GLN A 232 7.46 -19.57 -9.12
N ALA A 233 7.69 -18.26 -9.27
CA ALA A 233 7.48 -17.54 -10.52
C ALA A 233 8.34 -18.11 -11.65
N GLU A 234 9.63 -18.37 -11.41
CA GLU A 234 10.54 -19.02 -12.37
C GLU A 234 10.06 -20.42 -12.79
N ASN A 235 9.44 -21.19 -11.90
CA ASN A 235 8.85 -22.48 -12.24
C ASN A 235 7.66 -22.36 -13.19
N ILE A 236 6.89 -21.29 -13.12
CA ILE A 236 5.82 -20.99 -14.09
C ILE A 236 6.44 -20.64 -15.43
N LYS A 237 7.44 -19.75 -15.46
CA LYS A 237 8.19 -19.32 -16.63
C LYS A 237 8.82 -20.50 -17.40
N ALA A 238 9.32 -21.49 -16.68
CA ALA A 238 9.94 -22.67 -17.28
C ALA A 238 8.98 -23.53 -18.12
N ARG A 239 7.66 -23.30 -18.03
CA ARG A 239 6.65 -24.05 -18.82
C ARG A 239 6.42 -23.51 -20.22
N GLY A 240 6.99 -22.38 -20.55
CA GLY A 240 6.91 -21.73 -21.86
C GLY A 240 6.08 -20.47 -21.85
N GLU A 241 6.03 -19.81 -22.98
CA GLU A 241 5.35 -18.53 -23.19
C GLU A 241 3.84 -18.64 -22.91
N LYS A 242 3.33 -17.73 -22.12
CA LYS A 242 1.92 -17.60 -21.74
C LYS A 242 1.48 -16.16 -21.89
N HIS A 243 0.19 -15.98 -22.14
CA HIS A 243 -0.41 -14.66 -22.32
C HIS A 243 -1.53 -14.43 -21.31
N SER A 244 -1.50 -13.29 -20.66
CA SER A 244 -2.59 -12.80 -19.81
C SER A 244 -3.35 -11.67 -20.47
N LEU A 245 -4.52 -11.41 -19.91
CA LEU A 245 -5.22 -10.15 -19.98
C LEU A 245 -5.66 -9.79 -18.59
N ALA A 246 -5.55 -8.53 -18.20
CA ALA A 246 -5.92 -8.05 -16.89
C ALA A 246 -6.99 -6.95 -16.94
N THR A 247 -7.86 -6.89 -15.95
CA THR A 247 -8.82 -5.78 -15.82
C THR A 247 -8.15 -4.49 -15.35
N GLU A 248 -6.99 -4.64 -14.69
CA GLU A 248 -6.09 -3.58 -14.23
C GLU A 248 -4.66 -4.11 -14.21
N PRO A 249 -3.63 -3.26 -14.29
CA PRO A 249 -2.22 -3.69 -14.36
C PRO A 249 -1.68 -4.18 -13.00
N LEU A 250 -2.55 -4.75 -12.17
CA LEU A 250 -2.33 -5.08 -10.76
C LEU A 250 -1.08 -5.93 -10.52
N ALA A 251 -0.91 -7.01 -11.26
CA ALA A 251 0.14 -7.99 -11.02
C ALA A 251 1.23 -8.02 -12.11
N ASN A 252 1.37 -6.97 -12.91
CA ASN A 252 2.27 -6.99 -14.07
C ASN A 252 3.72 -7.31 -13.69
N TYR A 253 4.23 -6.78 -12.58
CA TYR A 253 5.57 -7.12 -12.08
C TYR A 253 5.73 -8.62 -11.81
N LEU A 254 4.76 -9.21 -11.10
CA LEU A 254 4.78 -10.64 -10.79
C LEU A 254 4.60 -11.52 -12.05
N LEU A 255 3.83 -11.06 -13.03
CA LEU A 255 3.67 -11.74 -14.32
C LEU A 255 4.96 -11.73 -15.13
N GLU A 256 5.71 -10.63 -15.09
CA GLU A 256 7.02 -10.51 -15.75
C GLU A 256 8.01 -11.51 -15.18
N ASP A 257 8.09 -11.63 -13.85
CA ASP A 257 8.90 -12.64 -13.17
C ASP A 257 8.49 -14.08 -13.56
N ALA A 258 7.16 -14.32 -13.68
CA ALA A 258 6.60 -15.59 -14.11
C ALA A 258 6.70 -15.82 -15.63
N GLY A 259 7.25 -14.89 -16.41
CA GLY A 259 7.38 -15.00 -17.88
C GLY A 259 6.05 -15.03 -18.61
N ILE A 260 5.04 -14.38 -18.08
CA ILE A 260 3.70 -14.26 -18.67
C ILE A 260 3.60 -12.87 -19.32
N HIS A 261 3.28 -12.87 -20.62
CA HIS A 261 3.08 -11.63 -21.35
C HIS A 261 1.66 -11.10 -21.18
N ASP A 262 1.52 -9.93 -20.60
CA ASP A 262 0.24 -9.25 -20.55
C ASP A 262 -0.07 -8.59 -21.90
N LEU A 263 -1.22 -8.97 -22.47
CA LEU A 263 -1.73 -8.47 -23.75
C LEU A 263 -2.78 -7.35 -23.56
N THR A 264 -2.98 -6.89 -22.36
CA THR A 264 -3.93 -5.80 -22.06
C THR A 264 -3.51 -4.56 -22.85
N PRO A 265 -4.38 -4.00 -23.71
CA PRO A 265 -4.03 -2.81 -24.47
C PRO A 265 -3.74 -1.62 -23.54
N GLU A 266 -2.66 -0.89 -23.81
CA GLU A 266 -2.27 0.29 -23.04
C GLU A 266 -3.43 1.30 -22.95
N GLU A 267 -4.14 1.55 -24.05
CA GLU A 267 -5.32 2.40 -24.07
C GLU A 267 -6.44 1.92 -23.10
N TYR A 268 -6.54 0.59 -22.89
CA TYR A 268 -7.50 0.03 -21.92
C TYR A 268 -7.05 0.33 -20.50
N VAL A 269 -5.78 0.11 -20.19
CA VAL A 269 -5.19 0.41 -18.88
C VAL A 269 -5.37 1.87 -18.53
N GLU A 270 -4.93 2.79 -19.40
CA GLU A 270 -5.06 4.24 -19.18
C GLU A 270 -6.52 4.68 -18.95
N GLN A 271 -7.46 4.09 -19.68
CA GLN A 271 -8.87 4.45 -19.55
C GLN A 271 -9.54 3.79 -18.34
N SER A 272 -9.11 2.60 -17.90
CA SER A 272 -9.69 1.91 -16.73
C SER A 272 -9.49 2.69 -15.43
N GLU A 273 -8.40 3.42 -15.32
CA GLU A 273 -8.08 4.27 -14.16
C GLU A 273 -8.84 5.61 -14.17
N THR A 274 -9.57 5.91 -15.25
CA THR A 274 -10.37 7.13 -15.34
C THR A 274 -11.80 6.89 -14.85
N LYS A 275 -12.44 7.93 -14.29
CA LYS A 275 -13.85 7.88 -13.84
C LYS A 275 -14.84 7.53 -14.96
N SER A 276 -14.48 7.73 -16.25
CA SER A 276 -15.32 7.43 -17.40
C SER A 276 -15.17 5.99 -17.89
N GLY A 277 -14.13 5.31 -17.45
CA GLY A 277 -13.80 3.96 -17.88
C GLY A 277 -13.43 3.85 -19.37
N PRO A 278 -13.11 2.64 -19.87
CA PRO A 278 -12.71 2.40 -21.24
C PRO A 278 -13.82 2.71 -22.25
N SER A 279 -13.45 3.29 -23.40
CA SER A 279 -14.36 3.58 -24.50
C SER A 279 -14.98 2.29 -25.04
N VAL A 280 -16.16 2.39 -25.69
CA VAL A 280 -16.84 1.22 -26.30
C VAL A 280 -15.93 0.49 -27.30
N LYS A 281 -15.10 1.23 -28.02
CA LYS A 281 -14.13 0.65 -28.96
C LYS A 281 -13.06 -0.11 -28.22
N THR A 282 -12.45 0.51 -27.21
CA THR A 282 -11.39 -0.10 -26.39
C THR A 282 -11.90 -1.37 -25.72
N GLN A 283 -13.12 -1.34 -25.13
CA GLN A 283 -13.77 -2.53 -24.57
C GLN A 283 -13.92 -3.66 -25.58
N ALA A 284 -14.37 -3.34 -26.81
CA ALA A 284 -14.56 -4.32 -27.85
C ALA A 284 -13.25 -4.94 -28.33
N ASP A 285 -12.20 -4.13 -28.51
CA ASP A 285 -10.88 -4.57 -28.94
C ASP A 285 -10.23 -5.45 -27.86
N THR A 286 -10.32 -5.07 -26.59
CA THR A 286 -9.82 -5.85 -25.45
C THR A 286 -10.55 -7.19 -25.34
N LYS A 287 -11.88 -7.18 -25.44
CA LYS A 287 -12.70 -8.40 -25.43
C LYS A 287 -12.39 -9.33 -26.62
N ALA A 288 -11.99 -8.77 -27.76
CA ALA A 288 -11.61 -9.56 -28.93
C ALA A 288 -10.42 -10.47 -28.66
N LEU A 289 -9.45 -10.05 -27.85
CA LEU A 289 -8.30 -10.88 -27.44
C LEU A 289 -8.75 -12.19 -26.77
N ILE A 290 -9.75 -12.12 -25.90
CA ILE A 290 -10.37 -13.27 -25.25
C ILE A 290 -11.12 -14.14 -26.29
N THR A 291 -12.00 -13.52 -27.08
CA THR A 291 -12.89 -14.25 -28.00
C THR A 291 -12.14 -14.87 -29.18
N GLU A 292 -11.00 -14.34 -29.55
CA GLU A 292 -10.07 -14.89 -30.56
C GLU A 292 -9.14 -15.95 -30.00
N GLY A 293 -9.12 -16.19 -28.66
CA GLY A 293 -8.31 -17.20 -28.01
C GLY A 293 -6.82 -16.85 -27.97
N LYS A 294 -6.50 -15.57 -27.87
CA LYS A 294 -5.12 -15.06 -27.75
C LYS A 294 -4.58 -15.10 -26.30
N VAL A 295 -5.46 -15.27 -25.33
CA VAL A 295 -5.19 -15.17 -23.90
C VAL A 295 -5.30 -16.55 -23.27
N ASP A 296 -4.34 -16.90 -22.42
CA ASP A 296 -4.33 -18.14 -21.63
C ASP A 296 -5.03 -17.99 -20.28
N VAL A 297 -5.04 -16.78 -19.69
CA VAL A 297 -5.63 -16.46 -18.39
C VAL A 297 -6.14 -15.03 -18.35
N LEU A 298 -7.30 -14.82 -17.71
CA LEU A 298 -7.82 -13.50 -17.35
C LEU A 298 -7.53 -13.23 -15.87
N LEU A 299 -6.92 -12.08 -15.57
CA LEU A 299 -6.69 -11.59 -14.21
C LEU A 299 -7.70 -10.50 -13.88
N VAL A 300 -8.30 -10.58 -12.71
CA VAL A 300 -9.37 -9.68 -12.29
C VAL A 300 -9.04 -9.13 -10.90
N ASN A 301 -9.09 -7.80 -10.76
CA ASN A 301 -9.11 -7.16 -9.46
C ASN A 301 -10.52 -7.23 -8.87
N SER A 302 -10.67 -7.89 -7.72
CA SER A 302 -11.99 -8.03 -7.08
C SER A 302 -12.44 -6.79 -6.30
N GLN A 303 -11.58 -5.80 -6.15
CA GLN A 303 -11.89 -4.59 -5.39
C GLN A 303 -12.45 -3.45 -6.27
N THR A 304 -12.25 -3.56 -7.59
CA THR A 304 -12.66 -2.57 -8.59
C THR A 304 -13.58 -3.16 -9.67
N GLU A 305 -14.31 -4.23 -9.33
CA GLU A 305 -15.24 -4.87 -10.27
C GLU A 305 -16.31 -3.88 -10.76
N ASP A 306 -16.46 -3.80 -12.07
CA ASP A 306 -17.43 -2.96 -12.78
C ASP A 306 -18.12 -3.74 -13.94
N PRO A 307 -19.10 -3.16 -14.63
CA PRO A 307 -19.76 -3.82 -15.77
C PRO A 307 -18.80 -4.18 -16.93
N VAL A 308 -17.68 -3.48 -17.08
CA VAL A 308 -16.68 -3.76 -18.14
C VAL A 308 -15.87 -4.97 -17.78
N SER A 309 -15.33 -5.01 -16.56
CA SER A 309 -14.57 -6.16 -16.03
C SER A 309 -15.45 -7.42 -16.00
N GLN A 310 -16.74 -7.29 -15.63
CA GLN A 310 -17.69 -8.41 -15.70
C GLN A 310 -17.90 -8.91 -17.12
N ALA A 311 -17.97 -8.02 -18.13
CA ALA A 311 -18.12 -8.44 -19.52
C ALA A 311 -16.89 -9.17 -20.10
N LEU A 312 -15.70 -8.91 -19.57
CA LEU A 312 -14.47 -9.66 -19.86
C LEU A 312 -14.51 -11.04 -19.21
N GLN A 313 -14.94 -11.13 -17.93
CA GLN A 313 -15.11 -12.38 -17.21
C GLN A 313 -16.12 -13.30 -17.93
N ASP A 314 -17.28 -12.79 -18.32
CA ASP A 314 -18.30 -13.54 -19.07
C ASP A 314 -17.77 -14.09 -20.41
N ALA A 315 -16.91 -13.30 -21.07
CA ALA A 315 -16.26 -13.72 -22.31
C ALA A 315 -15.22 -14.83 -22.07
N ALA A 316 -14.43 -14.70 -21.03
CA ALA A 316 -13.43 -15.72 -20.61
C ALA A 316 -14.14 -17.04 -20.24
N GLU A 317 -15.20 -16.98 -19.43
CA GLU A 317 -15.99 -18.14 -19.05
C GLU A 317 -16.59 -18.83 -20.27
N THR A 318 -17.18 -18.06 -21.21
CA THR A 318 -17.76 -18.60 -22.47
C THR A 318 -16.70 -19.31 -23.31
N LYS A 319 -15.46 -18.86 -23.30
CA LYS A 319 -14.33 -19.43 -24.03
C LYS A 319 -13.60 -20.55 -23.27
N GLY A 320 -13.93 -20.74 -21.99
CA GLY A 320 -13.23 -21.68 -21.13
C GLY A 320 -11.81 -21.22 -20.76
N ILE A 321 -11.54 -19.92 -20.83
CA ILE A 321 -10.31 -19.30 -20.34
C ILE A 321 -10.43 -19.14 -18.83
N PRO A 322 -9.46 -19.65 -18.05
CA PRO A 322 -9.49 -19.52 -16.59
C PRO A 322 -9.42 -18.05 -16.15
N VAL A 323 -10.14 -17.75 -15.08
CA VAL A 323 -10.13 -16.44 -14.43
C VAL A 323 -9.43 -16.58 -13.09
N VAL A 324 -8.46 -15.72 -12.83
CA VAL A 324 -7.75 -15.59 -11.55
C VAL A 324 -8.11 -14.28 -10.92
N THR A 325 -8.60 -14.33 -9.70
CA THR A 325 -8.98 -13.15 -8.93
C THR A 325 -7.83 -12.74 -8.01
N LEU A 326 -7.42 -11.48 -8.11
CA LEU A 326 -6.38 -10.85 -7.32
C LEU A 326 -6.96 -9.71 -6.47
N THR A 327 -6.17 -9.20 -5.55
CA THR A 327 -6.55 -8.13 -4.62
C THR A 327 -5.37 -7.19 -4.37
N GLU A 328 -5.64 -5.97 -3.94
CA GLU A 328 -4.65 -4.96 -3.54
C GLU A 328 -4.40 -4.92 -2.03
N THR A 329 -5.19 -5.69 -1.28
CA THR A 329 -5.05 -5.89 0.16
C THR A 329 -4.81 -7.36 0.44
N LEU A 330 -4.41 -7.70 1.66
CA LEU A 330 -4.19 -9.09 2.07
C LEU A 330 -5.44 -9.96 1.94
N ALA A 331 -6.63 -9.36 1.94
CA ALA A 331 -7.92 -10.04 1.76
C ALA A 331 -8.11 -11.29 2.65
N GLY A 332 -7.58 -11.23 3.86
CA GLY A 332 -7.65 -12.33 4.84
C GLY A 332 -6.48 -13.32 4.79
N ALA A 333 -5.50 -13.14 3.93
CA ALA A 333 -4.22 -13.86 4.03
C ALA A 333 -3.52 -13.51 5.35
N SER A 334 -2.74 -14.45 5.89
CA SER A 334 -2.06 -14.26 7.19
C SER A 334 -0.93 -13.23 7.13
N ASP A 335 -0.30 -13.10 5.97
CA ASP A 335 0.86 -12.25 5.73
C ASP A 335 1.14 -12.09 4.23
N TYR A 336 2.06 -11.19 3.89
CA TYR A 336 2.48 -10.90 2.53
C TYR A 336 2.91 -12.15 1.74
N VAL A 337 3.73 -13.01 2.36
CA VAL A 337 4.26 -14.22 1.68
C VAL A 337 3.15 -15.18 1.33
N SER A 338 2.21 -15.39 2.25
CA SER A 338 1.03 -16.25 2.01
C SER A 338 0.11 -15.66 0.95
N TRP A 339 -0.01 -14.34 0.89
CA TRP A 339 -0.84 -13.64 -0.08
C TRP A 339 -0.28 -13.78 -1.50
N ILE A 340 1.00 -13.44 -1.73
CA ILE A 340 1.66 -13.61 -3.04
C ILE A 340 1.77 -15.08 -3.43
N GLY A 341 2.12 -15.96 -2.48
CA GLY A 341 2.17 -17.40 -2.73
C GLY A 341 0.83 -17.95 -3.23
N THR A 342 -0.29 -17.45 -2.66
CA THR A 342 -1.65 -17.80 -3.13
C THR A 342 -1.90 -17.29 -4.54
N ALA A 343 -1.49 -16.06 -4.88
CA ALA A 343 -1.61 -15.51 -6.22
C ALA A 343 -0.84 -16.35 -7.25
N LEU A 344 0.42 -16.68 -6.95
CA LEU A 344 1.25 -17.55 -7.81
C LEU A 344 0.64 -18.94 -7.98
N ASP A 345 0.14 -19.55 -6.91
CA ASP A 345 -0.50 -20.88 -6.96
C ASP A 345 -1.77 -20.86 -7.83
N GLN A 346 -2.57 -19.79 -7.76
CA GLN A 346 -3.77 -19.64 -8.60
C GLN A 346 -3.39 -19.45 -10.08
N ILE A 347 -2.41 -18.61 -10.38
CA ILE A 347 -1.87 -18.42 -11.73
C ILE A 347 -1.30 -19.73 -12.27
N ASP A 348 -0.47 -20.42 -11.50
CA ASP A 348 0.12 -21.70 -11.88
C ASP A 348 -0.94 -22.77 -12.18
N LYS A 349 -1.99 -22.81 -11.38
CA LYS A 349 -3.12 -23.75 -11.58
C LYS A 349 -3.93 -23.39 -12.84
N ALA A 350 -4.12 -22.10 -13.10
CA ALA A 350 -4.87 -21.62 -14.27
C ALA A 350 -4.15 -21.94 -15.58
N LEU A 351 -2.82 -21.98 -15.57
CA LEU A 351 -1.98 -22.21 -16.75
C LEU A 351 -1.59 -23.69 -17.00
N LYS A 352 -2.12 -24.61 -16.19
CA LYS A 352 -1.94 -26.08 -16.39
C LYS A 352 -2.91 -26.62 -17.41
#